data_b91eae1661d67d46c41d8c51108c2ea6
#
_entry.id   b91eae1661d67d46c41d8c51108c2ea6
#
_cell.length_a   1.000
_cell.length_b   1.000
_cell.length_c   1.000
_cell.angle_alpha   90.00
_cell.angle_beta   90.00
_cell.angle_gamma   90.00
#
_symmetry.space_group_name_H-M   'P 1'
#
loop_
_entity.id
_entity.type
_entity.pdbx_description
1 polymer ?
#
loop_
_entity_poly.entity_id
_entity_poly.type
_entity_poly.pdbx_seq_one_letter_code
_entity_poly.pdbx_strand_id
1 'polypeptide(L)'
;NIGDYVSFSEKYKGEKGDLDCTYYVLRDDLDKAKKQFQDVPKMLKAFEHWFGPYPFYEDSYKLVQAPYLGMEHQSSVTYGNKFLNGYLGRDLSGTGWGMKFDFIIIHESGHEWFANNITYKDIADMWIHESFTNYSESLFLEYYFGKEAGYTYVRGIRKNIENDKPIIGSYGVNNEGSGDMYYKGTNMLHTLRQVLNNDEKWREILRGLNATFYHQTVTTQQIESYLSEKIGRDLTPVFNQYLRDTRIPTLEYFFKNNQFGYRWANSVRSEEHTSELQSRLFI
;
A
#
# COMPACT_ATOMS: atom_id res chain seq x y z
N ASN A 1 4.17 -21.24 16.71
CA ASN A 1 5.61 -21.54 16.64
C ASN A 1 6.05 -22.21 17.95
N ILE A 2 7.01 -23.12 17.87
CA ILE A 2 7.65 -23.79 19.01
C ILE A 2 9.15 -23.54 18.91
N GLY A 3 9.75 -23.07 20.01
CA GLY A 3 11.17 -22.74 20.05
C GLY A 3 11.57 -22.15 21.41
N ASP A 4 12.86 -21.90 21.60
CA ASP A 4 13.37 -21.21 22.80
C ASP A 4 13.18 -19.69 22.65
N TYR A 5 11.91 -19.25 22.81
CA TYR A 5 11.53 -17.85 22.71
C TYR A 5 11.79 -17.09 24.01
N VAL A 6 12.25 -15.88 23.85
CA VAL A 6 12.27 -14.84 24.89
C VAL A 6 11.46 -13.65 24.41
N SER A 7 11.05 -12.79 25.33
CA SER A 7 10.31 -11.59 24.99
C SER A 7 10.91 -10.33 25.59
N PHE A 8 10.67 -9.20 24.94
CA PHE A 8 10.90 -7.86 25.48
C PHE A 8 9.76 -6.94 25.03
N SER A 9 9.53 -5.85 25.75
CA SER A 9 8.39 -4.99 25.49
C SER A 9 8.77 -3.53 25.61
N GLU A 10 7.99 -2.67 24.95
CA GLU A 10 8.02 -1.22 25.10
C GLU A 10 6.61 -0.65 25.05
N LYS A 11 6.45 0.61 25.44
CA LYS A 11 5.20 1.36 25.27
C LYS A 11 5.38 2.40 24.19
N TYR A 12 4.53 2.33 23.18
CA TYR A 12 4.40 3.37 22.16
C TYR A 12 3.33 4.38 22.58
N LYS A 13 3.66 5.66 22.51
CA LYS A 13 2.71 6.76 22.77
C LYS A 13 2.07 7.19 21.45
N GLY A 14 0.91 6.65 21.19
CA GLY A 14 0.18 6.89 19.94
C GLY A 14 -1.06 7.76 20.12
N GLU A 15 -1.88 7.83 19.05
CA GLU A 15 -3.04 8.75 18.99
C GLU A 15 -4.15 8.43 20.01
N LYS A 16 -4.32 7.16 20.40
CA LYS A 16 -5.30 6.73 21.42
C LYS A 16 -4.70 6.53 22.82
N GLY A 17 -3.46 6.95 23.04
CA GLY A 17 -2.75 6.77 24.29
C GLY A 17 -1.61 5.76 24.21
N ASP A 18 -1.31 5.12 25.32
CA ASP A 18 -0.24 4.14 25.40
C ASP A 18 -0.66 2.82 24.73
N LEU A 19 0.14 2.35 23.78
CA LEU A 19 0.03 1.03 23.16
C LEU A 19 1.16 0.13 23.66
N ASP A 20 0.81 -1.02 24.21
CA ASP A 20 1.79 -2.03 24.58
C ASP A 20 2.31 -2.75 23.32
N CYS A 21 3.64 -2.75 23.15
CA CYS A 21 4.32 -3.45 22.08
C CYS A 21 5.17 -4.57 22.70
N THR A 22 4.95 -5.81 22.28
CA THR A 22 5.70 -6.99 22.80
C THR A 22 6.30 -7.79 21.64
N TYR A 23 7.56 -8.15 21.79
CA TYR A 23 8.34 -8.83 20.79
C TYR A 23 8.76 -10.20 21.28
N TYR A 24 8.49 -11.23 20.47
CA TYR A 24 8.85 -12.62 20.76
C TYR A 24 9.88 -13.10 19.75
N VAL A 25 11.07 -13.42 20.21
CA VAL A 25 12.20 -13.80 19.35
C VAL A 25 12.95 -14.99 19.93
N LEU A 26 13.65 -15.73 19.09
CA LEU A 26 14.54 -16.78 19.56
C LEU A 26 15.66 -16.16 20.42
N ARG A 27 16.03 -16.84 21.49
CA ARG A 27 17.02 -16.36 22.48
C ARG A 27 18.31 -15.87 21.84
N ASP A 28 18.83 -16.62 20.86
CA ASP A 28 20.10 -16.31 20.18
C ASP A 28 20.02 -15.06 19.28
N ASP A 29 18.83 -14.60 18.97
CA ASP A 29 18.59 -13.43 18.12
C ASP A 29 18.18 -12.17 18.90
N LEU A 30 18.10 -12.25 20.24
CA LEU A 30 17.57 -11.17 21.08
C LEU A 30 18.25 -9.81 20.81
N ASP A 31 19.57 -9.79 20.72
CA ASP A 31 20.32 -8.52 20.54
C ASP A 31 20.11 -7.94 19.13
N LYS A 32 20.02 -8.81 18.10
CA LYS A 32 19.68 -8.39 16.73
C LYS A 32 18.26 -7.81 16.69
N ALA A 33 17.31 -8.48 17.34
CA ALA A 33 15.92 -8.07 17.42
C ALA A 33 15.78 -6.70 18.12
N LYS A 34 16.41 -6.51 19.26
CA LYS A 34 16.39 -5.21 19.98
C LYS A 34 16.88 -4.05 19.12
N LYS A 35 17.82 -4.29 18.22
CA LYS A 35 18.30 -3.28 17.30
C LYS A 35 17.32 -3.05 16.13
N GLN A 36 16.88 -4.12 15.50
CA GLN A 36 16.07 -4.06 14.28
C GLN A 36 14.64 -3.58 14.56
N PHE A 37 14.06 -4.00 15.68
CA PHE A 37 12.66 -3.68 16.03
C PHE A 37 12.47 -2.24 16.51
N GLN A 38 13.54 -1.44 16.57
CA GLN A 38 13.43 0.03 16.68
C GLN A 38 12.69 0.66 15.49
N ASP A 39 12.48 -0.08 14.41
CA ASP A 39 11.62 0.37 13.32
C ASP A 39 10.13 0.28 13.64
N VAL A 40 9.70 -0.51 14.65
CA VAL A 40 8.29 -0.63 15.02
C VAL A 40 7.69 0.69 15.51
N PRO A 41 8.22 1.39 16.51
CA PRO A 41 7.66 2.68 16.92
C PRO A 41 7.73 3.75 15.82
N LYS A 42 8.71 3.67 14.91
CA LYS A 42 8.76 4.54 13.74
C LYS A 42 7.63 4.22 12.75
N MET A 43 7.40 2.94 12.48
CA MET A 43 6.31 2.47 11.64
C MET A 43 4.97 2.92 12.19
N LEU A 44 4.67 2.65 13.46
CA LEU A 44 3.44 3.07 14.11
C LEU A 44 3.20 4.58 13.97
N LYS A 45 4.24 5.40 14.22
CA LYS A 45 4.14 6.85 14.12
C LYS A 45 3.83 7.33 12.70
N ALA A 46 4.48 6.76 11.69
CA ALA A 46 4.22 7.10 10.30
C ALA A 46 2.83 6.65 9.86
N PHE A 47 2.40 5.47 10.26
CA PHE A 47 1.11 4.91 9.85
C PHE A 47 -0.06 5.57 10.57
N GLU A 48 0.06 5.90 11.85
CA GLU A 48 -0.96 6.72 12.53
C GLU A 48 -1.11 8.10 11.86
N HIS A 49 -0.01 8.71 11.43
CA HIS A 49 -0.09 9.97 10.67
C HIS A 49 -0.90 9.81 9.37
N TRP A 50 -0.64 8.76 8.60
CA TRP A 50 -1.26 8.57 7.29
C TRP A 50 -2.64 7.93 7.33
N PHE A 51 -2.86 6.97 8.24
CA PHE A 51 -4.03 6.08 8.22
C PHE A 51 -4.96 6.25 9.42
N GLY A 52 -4.55 7.00 10.44
CA GLY A 52 -5.24 7.11 11.71
C GLY A 52 -4.73 6.10 12.76
N PRO A 53 -5.31 6.14 13.97
CA PRO A 53 -4.79 5.37 15.08
C PRO A 53 -4.71 3.88 14.77
N TYR A 54 -3.72 3.21 15.37
CA TYR A 54 -3.61 1.75 15.29
C TYR A 54 -4.96 1.09 15.61
N PRO A 55 -5.46 0.15 14.78
CA PRO A 55 -6.84 -0.30 14.88
C PRO A 55 -7.14 -1.19 16.10
N PHE A 56 -6.13 -1.79 16.70
CA PHE A 56 -6.27 -2.84 17.72
C PHE A 56 -5.55 -2.46 19.04
N TYR A 57 -5.81 -1.27 19.55
CA TYR A 57 -5.19 -0.79 20.82
C TYR A 57 -5.46 -1.74 21.99
N GLU A 58 -6.64 -2.33 22.03
CA GLU A 58 -7.07 -3.26 23.09
C GLU A 58 -6.30 -4.58 23.07
N ASP A 59 -5.84 -4.99 21.89
CA ASP A 59 -5.12 -6.25 21.68
C ASP A 59 -3.60 -6.10 21.78
N SER A 60 -3.10 -4.85 21.88
CA SER A 60 -1.67 -4.53 21.80
C SER A 60 -1.05 -4.84 20.43
N TYR A 61 0.21 -4.43 20.20
CA TYR A 61 0.97 -4.80 19.01
C TYR A 61 2.02 -5.87 19.37
N LYS A 62 2.14 -6.92 18.56
CA LYS A 62 3.15 -7.94 18.75
C LYS A 62 3.89 -8.24 17.46
N LEU A 63 5.20 -8.49 17.57
CA LEU A 63 6.02 -8.97 16.46
C LEU A 63 6.68 -10.29 16.89
N VAL A 64 6.46 -11.35 16.13
CA VAL A 64 6.85 -12.70 16.48
C VAL A 64 7.79 -13.27 15.43
N GLN A 65 9.02 -13.57 15.81
CA GLN A 65 9.96 -14.22 14.90
C GLN A 65 9.46 -15.60 14.47
N ALA A 66 9.58 -15.89 13.17
CA ALA A 66 9.19 -17.16 12.57
C ALA A 66 10.23 -17.62 11.53
N PRO A 67 10.22 -18.93 11.16
CA PRO A 67 11.17 -19.47 10.17
C PRO A 67 10.81 -19.15 8.71
N TYR A 68 9.74 -18.36 8.47
CA TYR A 68 9.32 -17.87 7.15
C TYR A 68 9.29 -16.33 7.15
N LEU A 69 9.18 -15.71 5.96
CA LEU A 69 9.49 -14.30 5.73
C LEU A 69 8.65 -13.33 6.58
N GLY A 70 7.33 -13.47 6.54
CA GLY A 70 6.37 -12.65 7.26
C GLY A 70 4.94 -13.11 7.03
N MET A 71 4.02 -12.62 7.84
CA MET A 71 2.59 -12.81 7.71
C MET A 71 1.83 -11.82 8.59
N GLU A 72 0.72 -11.30 8.08
CA GLU A 72 -0.09 -10.24 8.66
C GLU A 72 -1.08 -10.69 9.74
N HIS A 73 -0.69 -11.64 10.62
CA HIS A 73 -1.59 -12.06 11.70
C HIS A 73 -1.95 -10.89 12.62
N GLN A 74 -3.26 -10.63 12.76
CA GLN A 74 -3.78 -9.52 13.57
C GLN A 74 -3.13 -9.47 14.95
N SER A 75 -2.61 -8.30 15.32
CA SER A 75 -1.97 -8.01 16.62
C SER A 75 -0.85 -8.97 16.99
N SER A 76 -0.37 -9.81 16.04
CA SER A 76 0.68 -10.80 16.24
C SER A 76 1.45 -11.02 14.94
N VAL A 77 1.94 -9.90 14.37
CA VAL A 77 2.64 -9.86 13.09
C VAL A 77 3.84 -10.80 13.11
N THR A 78 4.00 -11.60 12.06
CA THR A 78 5.07 -12.59 11.98
C THR A 78 6.27 -12.03 11.23
N TYR A 79 7.48 -12.32 11.72
CA TYR A 79 8.72 -11.73 11.25
C TYR A 79 9.80 -12.77 10.95
N GLY A 80 10.36 -12.78 9.75
CA GLY A 80 11.45 -13.67 9.35
C GLY A 80 12.47 -13.02 8.40
N ASN A 81 12.60 -11.67 8.40
CA ASN A 81 13.50 -10.91 7.51
C ASN A 81 14.97 -10.96 7.94
N LYS A 82 15.35 -11.90 8.81
CA LYS A 82 16.75 -12.12 9.27
C LYS A 82 17.40 -10.88 9.88
N PHE A 83 16.61 -9.94 10.40
CA PHE A 83 17.07 -8.66 10.97
C PHE A 83 17.88 -7.81 9.98
N LEU A 84 17.42 -7.79 8.71
CA LEU A 84 18.03 -7.03 7.62
C LEU A 84 17.08 -5.92 7.15
N ASN A 85 17.65 -4.81 6.70
CA ASN A 85 16.90 -3.82 5.94
C ASN A 85 16.63 -4.31 4.52
N GLY A 86 15.56 -3.77 3.88
CA GLY A 86 15.06 -4.24 2.61
C GLY A 86 14.40 -5.62 2.71
N TYR A 87 14.06 -6.19 1.58
CA TYR A 87 13.48 -7.53 1.46
C TYR A 87 14.60 -8.58 1.48
N LEU A 88 14.87 -9.19 2.63
CA LEU A 88 16.03 -10.08 2.85
C LEU A 88 17.36 -9.46 2.36
N GLY A 89 17.58 -8.17 2.67
CA GLY A 89 18.80 -7.47 2.27
C GLY A 89 18.79 -6.94 0.84
N ARG A 90 17.65 -6.93 0.13
CA ARG A 90 17.52 -6.43 -1.24
C ARG A 90 16.59 -5.23 -1.32
N ASP A 91 16.92 -4.28 -2.17
CA ASP A 91 16.06 -3.16 -2.52
C ASP A 91 15.15 -3.52 -3.70
N LEU A 92 13.85 -3.71 -3.45
CA LEU A 92 12.87 -4.02 -4.50
C LEU A 92 12.66 -2.86 -5.47
N SER A 93 12.89 -1.63 -5.02
CA SER A 93 12.77 -0.45 -5.89
C SER A 93 13.99 -0.22 -6.79
N GLY A 94 15.17 -0.70 -6.36
CA GLY A 94 16.44 -0.43 -7.04
C GLY A 94 16.92 1.01 -6.97
N THR A 95 16.34 1.82 -6.06
CA THR A 95 16.65 3.25 -5.91
C THR A 95 17.55 3.55 -4.72
N GLY A 96 17.85 2.55 -3.89
CA GLY A 96 18.54 2.67 -2.61
C GLY A 96 17.60 2.94 -1.43
N TRP A 97 16.38 3.44 -1.69
CA TRP A 97 15.43 3.76 -0.61
C TRP A 97 14.88 2.52 0.09
N GLY A 98 14.70 1.41 -0.61
CA GLY A 98 14.26 0.15 0.00
C GLY A 98 15.20 -0.40 1.06
N MET A 99 16.47 0.05 1.11
CA MET A 99 17.44 -0.33 2.14
C MET A 99 17.39 0.56 3.39
N LYS A 100 16.47 1.53 3.47
CA LYS A 100 16.35 2.46 4.60
C LYS A 100 15.46 1.97 5.72
N PHE A 101 14.76 0.85 5.53
CA PHE A 101 13.83 0.27 6.49
C PHE A 101 13.82 -1.26 6.41
N ASP A 102 13.31 -1.92 7.44
CA ASP A 102 13.00 -3.35 7.42
C ASP A 102 11.68 -3.56 6.67
N PHE A 103 11.76 -4.18 5.48
CA PHE A 103 10.61 -4.37 4.60
C PHE A 103 9.46 -5.12 5.32
N ILE A 104 9.78 -6.21 6.03
CA ILE A 104 8.74 -7.05 6.66
C ILE A 104 8.08 -6.32 7.82
N ILE A 105 8.82 -5.56 8.65
CA ILE A 105 8.18 -4.77 9.70
C ILE A 105 7.19 -3.78 9.10
N ILE A 106 7.58 -3.06 8.04
CA ILE A 106 6.73 -2.02 7.45
C ILE A 106 5.55 -2.64 6.70
N HIS A 107 5.79 -3.64 5.84
CA HIS A 107 4.77 -4.26 5.02
C HIS A 107 3.74 -5.01 5.88
N GLU A 108 4.16 -6.02 6.64
CA GLU A 108 3.23 -6.85 7.41
C GLU A 108 2.46 -6.06 8.48
N SER A 109 3.07 -5.01 9.04
CA SER A 109 2.34 -4.14 9.97
C SER A 109 1.36 -3.19 9.27
N GLY A 110 1.57 -2.86 8.00
CA GLY A 110 0.61 -2.10 7.20
C GLY A 110 -0.72 -2.81 7.04
N HIS A 111 -0.69 -4.13 7.03
CA HIS A 111 -1.87 -4.97 7.00
C HIS A 111 -2.76 -4.87 8.25
N GLU A 112 -2.28 -4.34 9.37
CA GLU A 112 -3.15 -4.05 10.51
C GLU A 112 -4.25 -3.05 10.12
N TRP A 113 -3.94 -2.07 9.26
CA TRP A 113 -4.92 -1.14 8.70
C TRP A 113 -5.62 -1.68 7.44
N PHE A 114 -4.91 -2.42 6.58
CA PHE A 114 -5.41 -2.90 5.28
C PHE A 114 -5.25 -4.42 5.14
N ALA A 115 -6.03 -5.15 5.83
CA ALA A 115 -6.37 -6.55 5.86
C ALA A 115 -7.16 -6.83 7.14
N ASN A 116 -6.55 -6.53 8.31
CA ASN A 116 -7.14 -6.87 9.59
C ASN A 116 -8.25 -5.88 9.99
N ASN A 117 -8.06 -4.57 9.78
CA ASN A 117 -9.09 -3.55 10.02
C ASN A 117 -10.10 -3.48 8.86
N ILE A 118 -9.60 -3.35 7.63
CA ILE A 118 -10.42 -3.31 6.41
C ILE A 118 -10.14 -4.60 5.64
N THR A 119 -11.06 -5.56 5.71
CA THR A 119 -10.88 -6.90 5.14
C THR A 119 -11.67 -7.05 3.84
N TYR A 120 -11.10 -7.65 2.81
CA TYR A 120 -11.88 -7.99 1.62
C TYR A 120 -12.96 -9.03 1.94
N LYS A 121 -14.10 -8.93 1.25
CA LYS A 121 -15.19 -9.91 1.37
C LYS A 121 -14.92 -11.19 0.57
N ASP A 122 -14.21 -11.08 -0.52
CA ASP A 122 -13.84 -12.18 -1.42
C ASP A 122 -12.36 -12.04 -1.80
N ILE A 123 -11.63 -13.15 -1.88
CA ILE A 123 -10.20 -13.16 -2.19
C ILE A 123 -9.87 -12.50 -3.54
N ALA A 124 -10.84 -12.45 -4.46
CA ALA A 124 -10.69 -11.72 -5.72
C ALA A 124 -10.38 -10.22 -5.52
N ASP A 125 -10.72 -9.67 -4.36
CA ASP A 125 -10.49 -8.28 -3.96
C ASP A 125 -9.20 -8.09 -3.13
N MET A 126 -8.27 -9.05 -3.15
CA MET A 126 -7.02 -9.01 -2.36
C MET A 126 -6.19 -7.75 -2.60
N TRP A 127 -6.34 -7.08 -3.73
CA TRP A 127 -5.67 -5.80 -4.00
C TRP A 127 -5.95 -4.74 -2.91
N ILE A 128 -7.10 -4.81 -2.23
CA ILE A 128 -7.44 -3.90 -1.12
C ILE A 128 -6.43 -4.05 0.02
N HIS A 129 -6.00 -5.27 0.30
CA HIS A 129 -4.95 -5.52 1.28
C HIS A 129 -3.58 -5.08 0.72
N GLU A 130 -3.19 -5.65 -0.40
CA GLU A 130 -1.83 -5.58 -0.88
C GLU A 130 -1.44 -4.22 -1.49
N SER A 131 -2.35 -3.58 -2.24
CA SER A 131 -2.03 -2.29 -2.86
C SER A 131 -1.84 -1.17 -1.83
N PHE A 132 -2.73 -1.10 -0.83
CA PHE A 132 -2.62 -0.09 0.21
C PHE A 132 -1.43 -0.36 1.13
N THR A 133 -1.19 -1.63 1.47
CA THR A 133 -0.05 -2.02 2.31
C THR A 133 1.27 -1.78 1.60
N ASN A 134 1.42 -2.17 0.34
CA ASN A 134 2.63 -1.87 -0.42
C ASN A 134 2.81 -0.34 -0.62
N TYR A 135 1.72 0.42 -0.71
CA TYR A 135 1.79 1.89 -0.76
C TYR A 135 2.26 2.49 0.58
N SER A 136 1.99 1.83 1.70
CA SER A 136 2.44 2.27 3.02
C SER A 136 3.96 2.37 3.15
N GLU A 137 4.72 1.55 2.42
CA GLU A 137 6.18 1.58 2.35
C GLU A 137 6.68 2.93 1.84
N SER A 138 6.07 3.44 0.76
CA SER A 138 6.43 4.74 0.20
C SER A 138 6.01 5.90 1.12
N LEU A 139 4.87 5.77 1.80
CA LEU A 139 4.39 6.76 2.76
C LEU A 139 5.26 6.79 4.03
N PHE A 140 5.79 5.65 4.47
CA PHE A 140 6.80 5.58 5.52
C PHE A 140 8.08 6.32 5.12
N LEU A 141 8.58 6.08 3.92
CA LEU A 141 9.75 6.79 3.40
C LEU A 141 9.51 8.30 3.28
N GLU A 142 8.35 8.69 2.79
CA GLU A 142 7.98 10.10 2.72
C GLU A 142 7.96 10.77 4.09
N TYR A 143 7.40 10.10 5.09
CA TYR A 143 7.31 10.63 6.45
C TYR A 143 8.67 10.94 7.07
N TYR A 144 9.65 10.05 6.86
CA TYR A 144 10.98 10.20 7.49
C TYR A 144 12.04 10.86 6.60
N PHE A 145 11.91 10.75 5.28
CA PHE A 145 12.94 11.19 4.34
C PHE A 145 12.45 12.21 3.31
N GLY A 146 11.19 12.60 3.41
CA GLY A 146 10.57 13.59 2.54
C GLY A 146 9.93 13.02 1.29
N LYS A 147 9.13 13.86 0.66
CA LYS A 147 8.25 13.52 -0.47
C LYS A 147 9.00 12.84 -1.63
N GLU A 148 10.17 13.34 -1.99
CA GLU A 148 10.96 12.79 -3.11
C GLU A 148 11.43 11.36 -2.83
N ALA A 149 11.72 11.00 -1.58
CA ALA A 149 12.10 9.64 -1.22
C ALA A 149 10.95 8.65 -1.49
N GLY A 150 9.74 8.96 -1.00
CA GLY A 150 8.56 8.14 -1.26
C GLY A 150 8.22 8.04 -2.75
N TYR A 151 8.26 9.16 -3.47
CA TYR A 151 7.98 9.21 -4.91
C TYR A 151 9.00 8.42 -5.74
N THR A 152 10.28 8.53 -5.39
CA THR A 152 11.34 7.76 -6.07
C THR A 152 11.17 6.26 -5.83
N TYR A 153 10.80 5.85 -4.61
CA TYR A 153 10.51 4.45 -4.29
C TYR A 153 9.33 3.91 -5.12
N VAL A 154 8.18 4.61 -5.14
CA VAL A 154 7.02 4.21 -5.96
C VAL A 154 7.38 4.09 -7.44
N ARG A 155 8.13 5.05 -7.98
CA ARG A 155 8.59 4.97 -9.37
C ARG A 155 9.52 3.79 -9.61
N GLY A 156 10.39 3.50 -8.64
CA GLY A 156 11.35 2.40 -8.73
C GLY A 156 10.70 1.01 -8.79
N ILE A 157 9.63 0.79 -8.04
CA ILE A 157 8.93 -0.52 -8.04
C ILE A 157 8.11 -0.78 -9.32
N ARG A 158 7.89 0.23 -10.18
CA ARG A 158 7.19 0.06 -11.48
C ARG A 158 7.82 -1.01 -12.37
N LYS A 159 9.13 -1.20 -12.29
CA LYS A 159 9.86 -2.23 -13.05
C LYS A 159 9.41 -3.66 -12.75
N ASN A 160 8.71 -3.87 -11.63
CA ASN A 160 8.22 -5.17 -11.21
C ASN A 160 6.77 -5.43 -11.67
N ILE A 161 6.14 -4.50 -12.39
CA ILE A 161 4.80 -4.67 -12.96
C ILE A 161 4.88 -5.58 -14.17
N GLU A 162 4.09 -6.65 -14.19
CA GLU A 162 4.10 -7.69 -15.21
C GLU A 162 2.98 -7.54 -16.25
N ASN A 163 1.81 -7.01 -15.86
CA ASN A 163 0.59 -6.94 -16.68
C ASN A 163 0.19 -8.31 -17.29
N ASP A 164 0.36 -9.38 -16.53
CA ASP A 164 0.10 -10.76 -16.95
C ASP A 164 -1.38 -11.09 -17.07
N LYS A 165 -2.17 -10.64 -16.09
CA LYS A 165 -3.63 -10.81 -15.99
C LYS A 165 -4.24 -9.68 -15.15
N PRO A 166 -5.59 -9.53 -15.10
CA PRO A 166 -6.24 -8.57 -14.23
C PRO A 166 -5.85 -8.74 -12.76
N ILE A 167 -5.77 -7.61 -12.04
CA ILE A 167 -5.50 -7.59 -10.60
C ILE A 167 -6.66 -8.22 -9.83
N ILE A 168 -7.91 -7.90 -10.21
CA ILE A 168 -9.09 -8.51 -9.60
C ILE A 168 -9.23 -9.94 -10.14
N GLY A 169 -9.32 -10.90 -9.22
CA GLY A 169 -9.51 -12.30 -9.53
C GLY A 169 -10.93 -12.67 -9.91
N SER A 170 -11.22 -13.98 -9.94
CA SER A 170 -12.56 -14.48 -10.16
C SER A 170 -13.29 -14.65 -8.84
N TYR A 171 -14.45 -14.04 -8.71
CA TYR A 171 -15.27 -14.11 -7.49
C TYR A 171 -15.87 -15.50 -7.26
N GLY A 172 -16.06 -15.82 -5.98
CA GLY A 172 -16.69 -17.07 -5.55
C GLY A 172 -15.81 -18.32 -5.66
N VAL A 173 -14.54 -18.15 -5.97
CA VAL A 173 -13.53 -19.22 -6.05
C VAL A 173 -12.22 -18.75 -5.43
N ASN A 174 -11.32 -19.67 -5.10
CA ASN A 174 -10.00 -19.31 -4.56
C ASN A 174 -9.07 -18.78 -5.68
N ASN A 175 -9.23 -17.50 -6.04
CA ASN A 175 -8.45 -16.83 -7.08
C ASN A 175 -8.24 -15.36 -6.76
N GLU A 176 -7.06 -15.01 -6.28
CA GLU A 176 -6.66 -13.66 -5.87
C GLU A 176 -6.35 -12.70 -7.02
N GLY A 177 -6.25 -13.20 -8.26
CA GLY A 177 -5.85 -12.39 -9.41
C GLY A 177 -4.34 -12.28 -9.60
N SER A 178 -3.87 -11.16 -10.20
CA SER A 178 -2.45 -10.94 -10.52
C SER A 178 -1.63 -10.48 -9.31
N GLY A 179 -0.36 -10.92 -9.24
CA GLY A 179 0.64 -10.33 -8.35
C GLY A 179 0.90 -8.83 -8.57
N ASP A 180 0.41 -8.26 -9.65
CA ASP A 180 0.41 -6.81 -9.90
C ASP A 180 -0.44 -6.02 -8.87
N MET A 181 -1.21 -6.71 -8.01
CA MET A 181 -1.86 -6.10 -6.86
C MET A 181 -0.88 -5.34 -5.96
N TYR A 182 0.38 -5.77 -5.87
CA TYR A 182 1.43 -5.06 -5.13
C TYR A 182 1.87 -3.80 -5.88
N TYR A 183 2.54 -3.93 -7.00
CA TYR A 183 3.27 -2.82 -7.64
C TYR A 183 2.39 -1.95 -8.53
N LYS A 184 1.51 -2.55 -9.35
CA LYS A 184 0.59 -1.79 -10.21
C LYS A 184 -0.51 -1.15 -9.38
N GLY A 185 -1.04 -1.85 -8.38
CA GLY A 185 -2.03 -1.31 -7.45
C GLY A 185 -1.48 -0.12 -6.65
N THR A 186 -0.27 -0.23 -6.10
CA THR A 186 0.44 0.89 -5.45
C THR A 186 0.60 2.09 -6.38
N ASN A 187 1.01 1.86 -7.63
CA ASN A 187 1.15 2.94 -8.61
C ASN A 187 -0.19 3.54 -9.01
N MET A 188 -1.29 2.79 -9.00
CA MET A 188 -2.64 3.32 -9.14
C MET A 188 -2.97 4.30 -8.01
N LEU A 189 -2.80 3.89 -6.75
CA LEU A 189 -3.06 4.77 -5.60
C LEU A 189 -2.22 6.04 -5.65
N HIS A 190 -0.94 5.91 -6.00
CA HIS A 190 -0.08 7.08 -6.18
C HIS A 190 -0.55 7.98 -7.32
N THR A 191 -1.05 7.42 -8.43
CA THR A 191 -1.62 8.18 -9.54
C THR A 191 -2.87 8.95 -9.10
N LEU A 192 -3.77 8.34 -8.32
CA LEU A 192 -4.95 9.02 -7.77
C LEU A 192 -4.54 10.21 -6.89
N ARG A 193 -3.52 10.05 -6.06
CA ARG A 193 -2.95 11.17 -5.27
C ARG A 193 -2.44 12.31 -6.17
N GLN A 194 -1.74 11.97 -7.29
CA GLN A 194 -1.26 13.00 -8.24
C GLN A 194 -2.43 13.71 -8.92
N VAL A 195 -3.48 12.98 -9.30
CA VAL A 195 -4.71 13.55 -9.90
C VAL A 195 -5.41 14.49 -8.91
N LEU A 196 -5.46 14.13 -7.64
CA LEU A 196 -6.02 14.97 -6.57
C LEU A 196 -5.18 16.24 -6.35
N ASN A 197 -3.85 16.13 -6.49
CA ASN A 197 -2.87 17.22 -6.32
C ASN A 197 -3.03 18.00 -4.99
N ASN A 198 -3.37 17.28 -3.93
CA ASN A 198 -3.53 17.85 -2.58
C ASN A 198 -3.18 16.78 -1.54
N ASP A 199 -1.98 16.87 -0.96
CA ASP A 199 -1.45 15.84 -0.06
C ASP A 199 -2.20 15.78 1.28
N GLU A 200 -2.62 16.93 1.82
CA GLU A 200 -3.41 16.96 3.07
C GLU A 200 -4.76 16.29 2.83
N LYS A 201 -5.42 16.59 1.73
CA LYS A 201 -6.68 15.94 1.36
C LYS A 201 -6.50 14.44 1.12
N TRP A 202 -5.39 14.02 0.53
CA TRP A 202 -5.07 12.60 0.34
C TRP A 202 -4.92 11.89 1.68
N ARG A 203 -4.20 12.50 2.63
CA ARG A 203 -4.09 11.98 3.99
C ARG A 203 -5.44 11.88 4.69
N GLU A 204 -6.29 12.92 4.58
CA GLU A 204 -7.66 12.87 5.11
C GLU A 204 -8.47 11.71 4.50
N ILE A 205 -8.32 11.46 3.20
CA ILE A 205 -8.99 10.34 2.51
C ILE A 205 -8.54 9.00 3.09
N LEU A 206 -7.23 8.78 3.26
CA LEU A 206 -6.70 7.53 3.81
C LEU A 206 -7.12 7.30 5.26
N ARG A 207 -7.10 8.35 6.09
CA ARG A 207 -7.58 8.30 7.48
C ARG A 207 -9.09 8.06 7.53
N GLY A 208 -9.84 8.75 6.69
CA GLY A 208 -11.29 8.60 6.56
C GLY A 208 -11.70 7.21 6.08
N LEU A 209 -10.92 6.59 5.18
CA LEU A 209 -11.13 5.22 4.74
C LEU A 209 -11.09 4.25 5.93
N ASN A 210 -10.05 4.33 6.75
CA ASN A 210 -9.89 3.49 7.94
C ASN A 210 -10.96 3.74 9.01
N ALA A 211 -11.43 4.98 9.14
CA ALA A 211 -12.53 5.31 10.07
C ALA A 211 -13.89 4.83 9.55
N THR A 212 -14.15 4.97 8.24
CA THR A 212 -15.43 4.58 7.61
C THR A 212 -15.65 3.07 7.62
N PHE A 213 -14.60 2.32 7.33
CA PHE A 213 -14.67 0.85 7.25
C PHE A 213 -14.00 0.16 8.45
N TYR A 214 -13.99 0.82 9.60
CA TYR A 214 -13.37 0.30 10.82
C TYR A 214 -13.94 -1.07 11.19
N HIS A 215 -13.08 -2.09 11.26
CA HIS A 215 -13.39 -3.49 11.55
C HIS A 215 -14.51 -4.06 10.64
N GLN A 216 -14.45 -3.75 9.33
CA GLN A 216 -15.47 -4.21 8.38
C GLN A 216 -14.89 -5.01 7.24
N THR A 217 -15.72 -5.90 6.70
CA THR A 217 -15.47 -6.53 5.40
C THR A 217 -16.03 -5.65 4.28
N VAL A 218 -15.25 -5.48 3.23
CA VAL A 218 -15.58 -4.59 2.10
C VAL A 218 -15.44 -5.29 0.75
N THR A 219 -16.05 -4.71 -0.27
CA THR A 219 -15.88 -5.08 -1.68
C THR A 219 -15.07 -4.02 -2.42
N THR A 220 -14.47 -4.39 -3.54
CA THR A 220 -13.84 -3.43 -4.46
C THR A 220 -14.74 -2.25 -4.77
N GLN A 221 -16.03 -2.49 -5.07
CA GLN A 221 -16.98 -1.42 -5.40
C GLN A 221 -17.13 -0.39 -4.26
N GLN A 222 -17.14 -0.83 -3.00
CA GLN A 222 -17.23 0.08 -1.85
C GLN A 222 -16.00 0.99 -1.76
N ILE A 223 -14.80 0.45 -1.97
CA ILE A 223 -13.55 1.21 -1.96
C ILE A 223 -13.48 2.18 -3.14
N GLU A 224 -13.82 1.72 -4.36
CA GLU A 224 -13.87 2.56 -5.57
C GLU A 224 -14.87 3.72 -5.41
N SER A 225 -16.06 3.45 -4.88
CA SER A 225 -17.10 4.46 -4.63
C SER A 225 -16.63 5.49 -3.60
N TYR A 226 -16.02 5.02 -2.50
CA TYR A 226 -15.47 5.90 -1.48
C TYR A 226 -14.40 6.83 -2.05
N LEU A 227 -13.42 6.29 -2.78
CA LEU A 227 -12.34 7.09 -3.38
C LEU A 227 -12.88 8.09 -4.41
N SER A 228 -13.81 7.68 -5.27
CA SER A 228 -14.45 8.56 -6.25
C SER A 228 -15.18 9.71 -5.59
N GLU A 229 -15.98 9.44 -4.55
CA GLU A 229 -16.71 10.45 -3.76
C GLU A 229 -15.74 11.45 -3.12
N LYS A 230 -14.73 10.96 -2.42
CA LYS A 230 -13.81 11.82 -1.66
C LYS A 230 -12.87 12.64 -2.54
N ILE A 231 -12.50 12.12 -3.71
CA ILE A 231 -11.72 12.85 -4.72
C ILE A 231 -12.61 13.81 -5.51
N GLY A 232 -13.93 13.55 -5.56
CA GLY A 232 -14.91 14.39 -6.26
C GLY A 232 -14.91 14.17 -7.78
N ARG A 233 -14.55 12.98 -8.25
CA ARG A 233 -14.52 12.60 -9.67
C ARG A 233 -14.93 11.15 -9.85
N ASP A 234 -15.58 10.85 -10.97
CA ASP A 234 -15.75 9.46 -11.40
C ASP A 234 -14.38 8.87 -11.79
N LEU A 235 -13.92 7.91 -11.01
CA LEU A 235 -12.66 7.20 -11.20
C LEU A 235 -12.85 5.82 -11.83
N THR A 236 -14.08 5.46 -12.21
CA THR A 236 -14.39 4.16 -12.83
C THR A 236 -13.47 3.81 -14.02
N PRO A 237 -13.17 4.76 -14.95
CA PRO A 237 -12.26 4.45 -16.05
C PRO A 237 -10.84 4.13 -15.58
N VAL A 238 -10.37 4.79 -14.50
CA VAL A 238 -9.04 4.53 -13.93
C VAL A 238 -9.01 3.16 -13.28
N PHE A 239 -10.00 2.83 -12.46
CA PHE A 239 -10.09 1.50 -11.83
C PHE A 239 -10.20 0.39 -12.86
N ASN A 240 -11.02 0.56 -13.91
CA ASN A 240 -11.12 -0.42 -14.98
C ASN A 240 -9.78 -0.63 -15.68
N GLN A 241 -9.03 0.46 -15.95
CA GLN A 241 -7.73 0.39 -16.59
C GLN A 241 -6.69 -0.34 -15.74
N TYR A 242 -6.64 -0.07 -14.44
CA TYR A 242 -5.62 -0.63 -13.55
C TYR A 242 -5.98 -2.01 -13.00
N LEU A 243 -7.24 -2.20 -12.58
CA LEU A 243 -7.62 -3.39 -11.83
C LEU A 243 -8.18 -4.52 -12.69
N ARG A 244 -8.83 -4.19 -13.84
CA ARG A 244 -9.59 -5.14 -14.64
C ARG A 244 -8.99 -5.42 -16.02
N ASP A 245 -7.91 -4.71 -16.38
CA ASP A 245 -7.32 -4.79 -17.73
C ASP A 245 -5.79 -4.81 -17.66
N THR A 246 -5.17 -5.44 -18.66
CA THR A 246 -3.71 -5.55 -18.79
C THR A 246 -3.14 -4.61 -19.85
N ARG A 247 -3.98 -3.92 -20.62
CA ARG A 247 -3.53 -2.97 -21.63
C ARG A 247 -2.75 -1.83 -21.01
N ILE A 248 -1.63 -1.47 -21.63
CA ILE A 248 -0.82 -0.32 -21.25
C ILE A 248 -1.23 0.86 -22.11
N PRO A 249 -1.85 1.92 -21.57
CA PRO A 249 -2.21 3.11 -22.33
C PRO A 249 -0.99 3.77 -22.93
N THR A 250 -1.11 4.20 -24.18
CA THR A 250 -0.07 4.93 -24.90
C THR A 250 -0.52 6.35 -25.17
N LEU A 251 0.27 7.32 -24.71
CA LEU A 251 0.04 8.72 -25.03
C LEU A 251 0.60 9.03 -26.42
N GLU A 252 -0.28 9.28 -27.39
CA GLU A 252 0.08 9.81 -28.70
C GLU A 252 -0.12 11.31 -28.68
N TYR A 253 0.86 12.09 -29.15
CA TYR A 253 0.78 13.54 -29.18
C TYR A 253 1.44 14.15 -30.40
N PHE A 254 1.01 15.35 -30.76
CA PHE A 254 1.61 16.13 -31.85
C PHE A 254 1.57 17.65 -31.57
N PHE A 255 2.47 18.37 -32.18
CA PHE A 255 2.47 19.82 -32.20
C PHE A 255 2.20 20.29 -33.65
N LYS A 256 1.21 21.14 -33.81
CA LYS A 256 0.87 21.76 -35.11
C LYS A 256 0.36 23.19 -34.91
N ASN A 257 0.95 24.18 -35.59
CA ASN A 257 0.52 25.58 -35.54
C ASN A 257 0.36 26.12 -34.10
N ASN A 258 1.35 25.96 -33.24
CA ASN A 258 1.32 26.32 -31.81
C ASN A 258 0.19 25.60 -30.99
N GLN A 259 -0.36 24.54 -31.50
CA GLN A 259 -1.35 23.73 -30.79
C GLN A 259 -0.73 22.41 -30.39
N PHE A 260 -0.98 21.99 -29.13
CA PHE A 260 -0.66 20.66 -28.62
C PHE A 260 -1.92 19.79 -28.73
N GLY A 261 -1.84 18.72 -29.51
CA GLY A 261 -2.90 17.71 -29.60
C GLY A 261 -2.42 16.38 -29.01
N TYR A 262 -3.29 15.69 -28.29
CA TYR A 262 -2.96 14.36 -27.76
C TYR A 262 -4.17 13.45 -27.75
N ARG A 263 -3.90 12.13 -27.72
CA ARG A 263 -4.91 11.12 -27.41
C ARG A 263 -4.29 9.97 -26.63
N TRP A 264 -5.12 9.30 -25.87
CA TRP A 264 -4.75 8.02 -25.31
C TRP A 264 -5.14 6.90 -26.28
N ALA A 265 -4.15 6.13 -26.73
CA ALA A 265 -4.34 4.89 -27.47
C ALA A 265 -4.21 3.70 -26.52
N ASN A 266 -4.77 2.54 -26.89
CA ASN A 266 -4.73 1.31 -26.12
C ASN A 266 -5.27 1.42 -24.68
N SER A 267 -6.17 2.38 -24.42
CA SER A 267 -6.84 2.53 -23.12
C SER A 267 -8.16 1.78 -23.10
N VAL A 268 -8.65 1.46 -21.88
CA VAL A 268 -10.03 1.01 -21.66
C VAL A 268 -10.96 2.17 -21.98
N ARG A 269 -11.94 1.94 -22.85
CA ARG A 269 -12.95 2.98 -23.17
C ARG A 269 -13.94 3.07 -22.01
N SER A 270 -14.28 4.29 -21.58
CA SER A 270 -15.48 4.52 -20.81
C SER A 270 -16.68 4.43 -21.74
N GLU A 271 -17.83 3.94 -21.26
CA GLU A 271 -19.05 3.82 -22.06
C GLU A 271 -19.54 5.17 -22.63
N GLU A 272 -19.12 6.30 -22.06
CA GLU A 272 -19.51 7.65 -22.46
C GLU A 272 -18.63 8.32 -23.53
N HIS A 273 -17.50 7.73 -23.93
CA HIS A 273 -16.61 8.31 -24.94
C HIS A 273 -16.64 7.55 -26.26
N THR A 274 -17.72 7.75 -27.02
CA THR A 274 -17.68 7.56 -28.48
C THR A 274 -16.87 8.72 -29.07
N SER A 275 -15.70 8.35 -29.64
CA SER A 275 -14.93 9.09 -30.63
C SER A 275 -15.04 10.62 -30.62
N GLU A 276 -13.98 11.29 -30.19
CA GLU A 276 -13.35 12.37 -30.96
C GLU A 276 -12.16 12.95 -30.18
N LEU A 277 -11.15 13.40 -30.91
CA LEU A 277 -10.02 14.18 -30.43
C LEU A 277 -10.49 15.33 -29.56
N GLN A 278 -10.44 15.21 -28.24
CA GLN A 278 -10.75 16.35 -27.37
C GLN A 278 -9.73 16.47 -26.23
N SER A 279 -8.75 17.30 -26.46
CA SER A 279 -8.47 18.49 -25.65
C SER A 279 -7.44 19.35 -26.40
N ARG A 280 -7.88 20.49 -26.82
CA ARG A 280 -7.00 21.56 -27.27
C ARG A 280 -6.61 22.34 -26.02
N LEU A 281 -5.38 22.15 -25.53
CA LEU A 281 -4.80 23.12 -24.61
C LEU A 281 -4.12 24.20 -25.48
N PHE A 282 -4.58 25.42 -25.33
CA PHE A 282 -3.83 26.58 -25.84
C PHE A 282 -2.71 26.88 -24.83
N ILE A 283 -1.47 26.89 -25.27
CA ILE A 283 -0.34 27.40 -24.52
C ILE A 283 -0.19 28.90 -24.85
#